data_a096209c51c24f96686ecd834b921b5a
#
_entry.id   a096209c51c24f96686ecd834b921b5a
#
_cell.length_a   1.000
_cell.length_b   1.000
_cell.length_c   1.000
_cell.angle_alpha   90.00
_cell.angle_beta   90.00
_cell.angle_gamma   90.00
#
_symmetry.space_group_name_H-M   'P 1'
#
loop_
_entity.id
_entity.type
_entity.pdbx_description
1 polymer ?
#
loop_
_entity_poly.entity_id
_entity_poly.type
_entity_poly.pdbx_seq_one_letter_code
_entity_poly.pdbx_strand_id
1 'polypeptide(L)'
;MCVAAGLAAVRAYKEEGLFERGREIETWIKDGLAPIVEKYDIVGEARGIGAFFALEFVKSKKGKEPLVAWHGEGGLGVMKTLYAELRKRGVYTFGKFNCTMVAPPLNVAKADLDRALVALDESIGELQKAL
;
A
#
# COMPACT_ATOMS: atom_id res chain seq x y z
N MET A 1 6.91 -31.85 -5.75
CA MET A 1 6.63 -30.97 -4.58
C MET A 1 5.87 -29.72 -5.01
N CYS A 2 6.32 -28.91 -5.96
CA CYS A 2 5.66 -27.67 -6.39
C CYS A 2 4.22 -27.85 -6.90
N VAL A 3 3.91 -28.90 -7.67
CA VAL A 3 2.54 -29.14 -8.18
C VAL A 3 1.56 -29.44 -7.05
N ALA A 4 1.97 -30.20 -6.05
CA ALA A 4 1.12 -30.50 -4.88
C ALA A 4 0.82 -29.23 -4.07
N ALA A 5 1.83 -28.38 -3.85
CA ALA A 5 1.63 -27.09 -3.17
C ALA A 5 0.71 -26.16 -3.97
N GLY A 6 0.89 -26.08 -5.30
CA GLY A 6 0.01 -25.29 -6.17
C GLY A 6 -1.43 -25.78 -6.14
N LEU A 7 -1.65 -27.10 -6.17
CA LEU A 7 -2.98 -27.67 -6.07
C LEU A 7 -3.64 -27.39 -4.70
N ALA A 8 -2.86 -27.49 -3.62
CA ALA A 8 -3.34 -27.16 -2.28
C ALA A 8 -3.73 -25.68 -2.17
N ALA A 9 -2.95 -24.76 -2.72
CA ALA A 9 -3.28 -23.35 -2.76
C ALA A 9 -4.59 -23.07 -3.52
N VAL A 10 -4.78 -23.66 -4.71
CA VAL A 10 -6.02 -23.51 -5.49
C VAL A 10 -7.24 -24.05 -4.73
N ARG A 11 -7.07 -25.16 -4.00
CA ARG A 11 -8.14 -25.71 -3.15
C ARG A 11 -8.49 -24.76 -2.00
N ALA A 12 -7.48 -24.24 -1.29
CA ALA A 12 -7.67 -23.27 -0.22
C ALA A 12 -8.44 -22.04 -0.70
N TYR A 13 -8.12 -21.48 -1.88
CA TYR A 13 -8.87 -20.35 -2.45
C TYR A 13 -10.37 -20.64 -2.60
N LYS A 14 -10.76 -21.87 -2.94
CA LYS A 14 -12.16 -22.27 -3.09
C LYS A 14 -12.82 -22.61 -1.74
N GLU A 15 -12.13 -23.40 -0.93
CA GLU A 15 -12.67 -23.97 0.32
C GLU A 15 -12.78 -22.92 1.43
N GLU A 16 -11.86 -21.95 1.45
CA GLU A 16 -11.82 -20.87 2.45
C GLU A 16 -12.48 -19.57 1.98
N GLY A 17 -13.08 -19.54 0.78
CA GLY A 17 -13.79 -18.36 0.26
C GLY A 17 -12.88 -17.15 0.01
N LEU A 18 -11.61 -17.38 -0.37
CA LEU A 18 -10.62 -16.31 -0.44
C LEU A 18 -10.88 -15.29 -1.56
N PHE A 19 -11.68 -15.61 -2.57
CA PHE A 19 -12.10 -14.66 -3.60
C PHE A 19 -13.05 -13.60 -3.03
N GLU A 20 -14.03 -14.03 -2.25
CA GLU A 20 -14.98 -13.15 -1.56
C GLU A 20 -14.25 -12.32 -0.51
N ARG A 21 -13.33 -12.96 0.21
CA ARG A 21 -12.46 -12.28 1.18
C ARG A 21 -11.62 -11.19 0.53
N GLY A 22 -11.06 -11.44 -0.65
CA GLY A 22 -10.32 -10.44 -1.42
C GLY A 22 -11.16 -9.22 -1.78
N ARG A 23 -12.44 -9.41 -2.14
CA ARG A 23 -13.36 -8.30 -2.43
C ARG A 23 -13.71 -7.48 -1.17
N GLU A 24 -13.87 -8.16 -0.05
CA GLU A 24 -14.11 -7.50 1.24
C GLU A 24 -12.91 -6.63 1.64
N ILE A 25 -11.69 -7.17 1.54
CA ILE A 25 -10.44 -6.45 1.80
C ILE A 25 -10.28 -5.27 0.83
N GLU A 26 -10.65 -5.44 -0.44
CA GLU A 26 -10.64 -4.36 -1.42
C GLU A 26 -11.47 -3.16 -0.95
N THR A 27 -12.67 -3.43 -0.45
CA THR A 27 -13.55 -2.38 0.08
C THR A 27 -12.89 -1.67 1.27
N TRP A 28 -12.36 -2.42 2.23
CA TRP A 28 -11.68 -1.84 3.39
C TRP A 28 -10.46 -0.98 3.02
N ILE A 29 -9.67 -1.44 2.05
CA ILE A 29 -8.51 -0.66 1.57
C ILE A 29 -8.97 0.61 0.85
N LYS A 30 -9.96 0.53 -0.03
CA LYS A 30 -10.50 1.71 -0.73
C LYS A 30 -11.04 2.75 0.24
N ASP A 31 -11.84 2.32 1.20
CA ASP A 31 -12.44 3.21 2.20
C ASP A 31 -11.36 3.88 3.07
N GLY A 32 -10.31 3.13 3.43
CA GLY A 32 -9.22 3.67 4.23
C GLY A 32 -8.23 4.55 3.47
N LEU A 33 -8.02 4.28 2.18
CA LEU A 33 -7.11 5.08 1.35
C LEU A 33 -7.74 6.35 0.78
N ALA A 34 -9.06 6.37 0.56
CA ALA A 34 -9.75 7.53 0.01
C ALA A 34 -9.47 8.83 0.78
N PRO A 35 -9.63 8.89 2.13
CA PRO A 35 -9.33 10.09 2.89
C PRO A 35 -7.84 10.46 2.87
N ILE A 36 -6.93 9.49 2.78
CA ILE A 36 -5.49 9.74 2.66
C ILE A 36 -5.18 10.42 1.33
N VAL A 37 -5.73 9.88 0.24
CA VAL A 37 -5.57 10.48 -1.09
C VAL A 37 -6.14 11.90 -1.11
N GLU A 38 -7.27 12.15 -0.49
CA GLU A 38 -7.87 13.49 -0.45
C GLU A 38 -7.04 14.48 0.38
N LYS A 39 -6.55 14.04 1.54
CA LYS A 39 -5.83 14.85 2.52
C LYS A 39 -4.48 15.37 2.04
N TYR A 40 -3.70 14.54 1.32
CA TYR A 40 -2.32 14.85 0.98
C TYR A 40 -2.14 15.21 -0.50
N ASP A 41 -1.60 16.39 -0.80
CA ASP A 41 -1.30 16.81 -2.18
C ASP A 41 -0.19 15.99 -2.83
N ILE A 42 0.69 15.40 -2.00
CA ILE A 42 1.78 14.52 -2.45
C ILE A 42 1.32 13.09 -2.78
N VAL A 43 0.08 12.71 -2.48
CA VAL A 43 -0.48 11.41 -2.86
C VAL A 43 -1.34 11.59 -4.10
N GLY A 44 -0.79 11.23 -5.26
CA GLY A 44 -1.43 11.44 -6.56
C GLY A 44 -2.67 10.57 -6.73
N GLU A 45 -2.54 9.29 -6.49
CA GLU A 45 -3.65 8.32 -6.55
C GLU A 45 -3.36 7.04 -5.75
N ALA A 46 -4.44 6.31 -5.48
CA ALA A 46 -4.40 4.92 -5.01
C ALA A 46 -5.16 4.04 -5.99
N ARG A 47 -4.53 2.98 -6.49
CA ARG A 47 -5.14 2.05 -7.44
C ARG A 47 -4.80 0.60 -7.10
N GLY A 48 -5.74 -0.29 -7.36
CA GLY A 48 -5.55 -1.71 -7.08
C GLY A 48 -6.82 -2.52 -7.26
N ILE A 49 -6.69 -3.81 -6.97
CA ILE A 49 -7.77 -4.78 -7.00
C ILE A 49 -7.56 -5.81 -5.89
N GLY A 50 -8.64 -6.25 -5.26
CA GLY A 50 -8.59 -7.24 -4.17
C GLY A 50 -7.74 -6.73 -3.00
N ALA A 51 -6.79 -7.56 -2.58
CA ALA A 51 -5.87 -7.23 -1.50
C ALA A 51 -4.55 -6.59 -1.98
N PHE A 52 -4.49 -6.07 -3.20
CA PHE A 52 -3.27 -5.48 -3.76
C PHE A 52 -3.50 -4.08 -4.30
N PHE A 53 -2.98 -3.09 -3.62
CA PHE A 53 -3.05 -1.68 -3.99
C PHE A 53 -1.67 -1.05 -4.06
N ALA A 54 -1.56 0.02 -4.85
CA ALA A 54 -0.41 0.89 -4.89
C ALA A 54 -0.85 2.34 -4.67
N LEU A 55 -0.10 3.06 -3.84
CA LEU A 55 -0.16 4.52 -3.74
C LEU A 55 0.96 5.09 -4.60
N GLU A 56 0.61 6.05 -5.44
CA GLU A 56 1.58 6.80 -6.24
C GLU A 56 1.81 8.18 -5.63
N PHE A 57 3.09 8.51 -5.41
CA PHE A 57 3.49 9.78 -4.83
C PHE A 57 3.97 10.74 -5.92
N VAL A 58 3.49 11.97 -5.84
CA VAL A 58 3.75 13.05 -6.80
C VAL A 58 4.25 14.28 -6.05
N LYS A 59 4.90 15.21 -6.77
CA LYS A 59 5.27 16.50 -6.17
C LYS A 59 4.05 17.35 -5.85
N SER A 60 3.03 17.26 -6.70
CA SER A 60 1.69 17.82 -6.48
C SER A 60 0.68 17.13 -7.37
N LYS A 61 -0.58 17.08 -6.94
CA LYS A 61 -1.70 16.52 -7.74
C LYS A 61 -1.90 17.28 -9.05
N LYS A 62 -1.71 18.58 -9.05
CA LYS A 62 -1.87 19.42 -10.24
C LYS A 62 -0.82 19.13 -11.30
N GLY A 63 0.42 18.99 -10.89
CA GLY A 63 1.56 18.80 -11.80
C GLY A 63 1.76 17.35 -12.22
N LYS A 64 1.33 16.39 -11.40
CA LYS A 64 1.49 14.94 -11.61
C LYS A 64 2.93 14.48 -11.82
N GLU A 65 3.91 15.33 -11.47
CA GLU A 65 5.33 14.97 -11.57
C GLU A 65 5.63 13.95 -10.46
N PRO A 66 6.27 12.81 -10.77
CA PRO A 66 6.64 11.82 -9.77
C PRO A 66 7.50 12.42 -8.65
N LEU A 67 7.23 12.06 -7.40
CA LEU A 67 8.01 12.52 -6.24
C LEU A 67 9.47 12.04 -6.31
N VAL A 68 9.65 10.84 -6.87
CA VAL A 68 10.96 10.24 -7.16
C VAL A 68 10.97 9.82 -8.62
N ALA A 69 12.01 10.17 -9.37
CA ALA A 69 12.13 9.88 -10.78
C ALA A 69 12.12 8.36 -11.06
N TRP A 70 11.46 7.98 -12.14
CA TRP A 70 11.35 6.58 -12.59
C TRP A 70 12.66 5.97 -13.03
N HIS A 71 13.59 6.81 -13.49
CA HIS A 71 14.93 6.43 -13.92
C HIS A 71 15.93 7.41 -13.31
N GLY A 72 16.86 6.88 -12.55
CA GLY A 72 17.91 7.70 -11.95
C GLY A 72 18.66 6.95 -10.85
N GLU A 73 19.85 7.42 -10.54
CA GLU A 73 20.74 6.85 -9.52
C GLU A 73 20.22 7.07 -8.07
N GLY A 74 19.13 7.81 -7.91
CA GLY A 74 18.60 8.23 -6.60
C GLY A 74 17.95 7.15 -5.73
N GLY A 75 17.74 5.95 -6.25
CA GLY A 75 17.08 4.87 -5.49
C GLY A 75 15.69 5.28 -5.01
N LEU A 76 15.39 5.05 -3.72
CA LEU A 76 14.11 5.43 -3.10
C LEU A 76 14.02 6.92 -2.76
N GLY A 77 15.13 7.69 -2.84
CA GLY A 77 15.13 9.10 -2.49
C GLY A 77 14.45 9.38 -1.13
N VAL A 78 13.58 10.40 -1.12
CA VAL A 78 12.81 10.82 0.05
C VAL A 78 11.81 9.75 0.55
N MET A 79 11.42 8.77 -0.29
CA MET A 79 10.55 7.65 0.12
C MET A 79 11.15 6.79 1.22
N LYS A 80 12.46 6.85 1.46
CA LYS A 80 13.12 6.20 2.61
C LYS A 80 12.52 6.69 3.94
N THR A 81 12.14 7.96 4.02
CA THR A 81 11.49 8.53 5.21
C THR A 81 10.16 7.83 5.47
N LEU A 82 9.31 7.65 4.44
CA LEU A 82 8.04 6.93 4.56
C LEU A 82 8.25 5.51 5.13
N TYR A 83 9.19 4.75 4.57
CA TYR A 83 9.43 3.38 5.02
C TYR A 83 10.05 3.32 6.42
N ALA A 84 10.88 4.28 6.81
CA ALA A 84 11.41 4.38 8.16
C ALA A 84 10.28 4.67 9.18
N GLU A 85 9.39 5.60 8.86
CA GLU A 85 8.25 5.94 9.72
C GLU A 85 7.24 4.79 9.84
N LEU A 86 6.95 4.08 8.77
CA LEU A 86 6.10 2.88 8.80
C LEU A 86 6.70 1.79 9.70
N ARG A 87 8.01 1.53 9.60
CA ARG A 87 8.69 0.55 10.46
C ARG A 87 8.65 0.92 11.93
N LYS A 88 8.81 2.19 12.28
CA LYS A 88 8.65 2.67 13.67
C LYS A 88 7.26 2.37 14.23
N ARG A 89 6.25 2.36 13.37
CA ARG A 89 4.85 2.06 13.71
C ARG A 89 4.49 0.58 13.55
N GLY A 90 5.48 -0.29 13.34
CA GLY A 90 5.29 -1.74 13.23
C GLY A 90 4.71 -2.20 11.89
N VAL A 91 4.71 -1.35 10.87
CA VAL A 91 4.23 -1.69 9.52
C VAL A 91 5.42 -1.89 8.58
N TYR A 92 5.46 -3.05 7.94
CA TYR A 92 6.41 -3.36 6.89
C TYR A 92 5.70 -3.38 5.54
N THR A 93 6.20 -2.62 4.60
CA THR A 93 5.83 -2.69 3.19
C THR A 93 7.03 -2.39 2.31
N PHE A 94 6.84 -2.55 1.03
CA PHE A 94 7.85 -2.24 0.03
C PHE A 94 7.26 -1.33 -1.05
N GLY A 95 8.12 -0.74 -1.83
CA GLY A 95 7.74 0.04 -2.98
C GLY A 95 8.92 0.25 -3.91
N LYS A 96 8.65 0.84 -5.04
CA LYS A 96 9.65 1.14 -6.05
C LYS A 96 9.41 2.54 -6.60
N PHE A 97 10.49 3.31 -6.71
CA PHE A 97 10.41 4.72 -7.13
C PHE A 97 9.46 5.52 -6.23
N ASN A 98 8.43 6.12 -6.82
CA ASN A 98 7.40 6.91 -6.18
C ASN A 98 6.13 6.10 -5.81
N CYS A 99 6.17 4.76 -5.86
CA CYS A 99 5.04 3.91 -5.51
C CYS A 99 5.30 3.12 -4.23
N THR A 100 4.29 3.01 -3.38
CA THR A 100 4.26 2.17 -2.18
C THR A 100 3.12 1.18 -2.27
N MET A 101 3.35 -0.08 -1.90
CA MET A 101 2.35 -1.13 -1.97
C MET A 101 1.57 -1.23 -0.67
N VAL A 102 0.27 -1.53 -0.78
CA VAL A 102 -0.60 -1.99 0.30
C VAL A 102 -1.08 -3.37 -0.08
N ALA A 103 -0.49 -4.39 0.52
CA ALA A 103 -0.71 -5.79 0.16
C ALA A 103 -0.80 -6.66 1.41
N PRO A 104 -1.89 -6.56 2.18
CA PRO A 104 -2.09 -7.39 3.34
C PRO A 104 -2.36 -8.85 2.92
N PRO A 105 -2.10 -9.84 3.81
CA PRO A 105 -2.50 -11.21 3.56
C PRO A 105 -4.04 -11.34 3.52
N LEU A 106 -4.56 -12.33 2.76
CA LEU A 106 -6.01 -12.52 2.62
C LEU A 106 -6.73 -12.88 3.94
N ASN A 107 -5.99 -13.36 4.93
CA ASN A 107 -6.53 -13.65 6.28
C ASN A 107 -6.34 -12.49 7.28
N VAL A 108 -5.99 -11.29 6.81
CA VAL A 108 -5.81 -10.12 7.68
C VAL A 108 -7.09 -9.81 8.46
N ALA A 109 -6.97 -9.55 9.76
CA ALA A 109 -8.10 -9.01 10.52
C ALA A 109 -8.33 -7.53 10.17
N LYS A 110 -9.60 -7.13 10.10
CA LYS A 110 -9.94 -5.72 9.79
C LYS A 110 -9.24 -4.74 10.72
N ALA A 111 -9.21 -5.03 12.01
CA ALA A 111 -8.56 -4.17 13.00
C ALA A 111 -7.05 -4.00 12.75
N ASP A 112 -6.37 -5.02 12.24
CA ASP A 112 -4.94 -4.95 11.91
C ASP A 112 -4.72 -4.11 10.65
N LEU A 113 -5.60 -4.26 9.65
CA LEU A 113 -5.56 -3.41 8.45
C LEU A 113 -5.85 -1.95 8.80
N ASP A 114 -6.86 -1.69 9.63
CA ASP A 114 -7.19 -0.33 10.08
C ASP A 114 -6.00 0.32 10.80
N ARG A 115 -5.31 -0.41 11.69
CA ARG A 115 -4.07 0.07 12.33
C ARG A 115 -2.95 0.37 11.33
N ALA A 116 -2.79 -0.47 10.32
CA ALA A 116 -1.80 -0.26 9.28
C ALA A 116 -2.11 0.98 8.41
N LEU A 117 -3.39 1.23 8.12
CA LEU A 117 -3.83 2.41 7.38
C LEU A 117 -3.65 3.71 8.19
N VAL A 118 -3.89 3.68 9.50
CA VAL A 118 -3.57 4.81 10.39
C VAL A 118 -2.06 5.07 10.42
N ALA A 119 -1.25 4.02 10.56
CA ALA A 119 0.21 4.15 10.52
C ALA A 119 0.70 4.71 9.17
N LEU A 120 0.04 4.36 8.07
CA LEU A 120 0.34 4.89 6.73
C LEU A 120 0.01 6.38 6.66
N ASP A 121 -1.17 6.81 7.12
CA ASP A 121 -1.59 8.22 7.16
C ASP A 121 -0.57 9.07 7.94
N GLU A 122 -0.23 8.65 9.16
CA GLU A 122 0.76 9.35 9.99
C GLU A 122 2.14 9.41 9.33
N SER A 123 2.58 8.31 8.71
CA SER A 123 3.89 8.24 8.04
C SER A 123 3.96 9.12 6.79
N ILE A 124 2.86 9.28 6.06
CA ILE A 124 2.75 10.23 4.95
C ILE A 124 2.81 11.66 5.48
N GLY A 125 2.20 11.94 6.62
CA GLY A 125 2.32 13.24 7.27
C GLY A 125 3.76 13.61 7.63
N GLU A 126 4.55 12.66 8.13
CA GLU A 126 5.99 12.87 8.40
C GLU A 126 6.81 13.00 7.11
N LEU A 127 6.48 12.23 6.07
CA LEU A 127 7.09 12.41 4.75
C LEU A 127 6.86 13.82 4.22
N GLN A 128 5.63 14.33 4.29
CA GLN A 128 5.29 15.67 3.80
C GLN A 128 6.03 16.78 4.55
N LYS A 129 6.32 16.61 5.84
CA LYS A 129 7.12 17.58 6.62
C LYS A 129 8.61 17.57 6.23
N ALA A 130 9.08 16.47 5.63
CA ALA A 130 10.48 16.31 5.23
C ALA A 130 10.75 16.78 3.78
N LEU A 131 9.73 17.23 3.05
CA LEU A 131 9.82 17.79 1.70
C LEU A 131 10.01 19.31 1.71
#